data_544feeda12cba62ba49fa3d8168e1bbf
#
_entry.id   544feeda12cba62ba49fa3d8168e1bbf
#
_cell.length_a   1.000
_cell.length_b   1.000
_cell.length_c   1.000
_cell.angle_alpha   90.00
_cell.angle_beta   90.00
_cell.angle_gamma   90.00
#
_symmetry.space_group_name_H-M   'P 1'
#
loop_
_entity.id
_entity.type
_entity.pdbx_description
1 polymer ?
#
loop_
_entity_poly.entity_id
_entity_poly.type
_entity_poly.pdbx_seq_one_letter_code
_entity_poly.pdbx_strand_id
1 'polypeptide(L)'
;EDLKNQGLSFLNVAKPVPLFYQLNEKEDKIFTETIGLIASEFTYARYMPMTYYTGEFDQSEIQGQKNMGRFMKILLVKRLESSFHAFKQSVDRFLNTYEIFIKEFNNGNVYTSKKHTSKVFQFLENDDDGAVQRLIDDDKAERYDGKNFTKEFLRDLEHDRELLITIKELWKGMDRDPKLLTFIEQLSTD
;
A
#
# COMPACT_ATOMS: atom_id res chain seq x y z
N GLU A 1 -10.30 -34.53 -23.07
CA GLU A 1 -10.91 -35.34 -24.18
C GLU A 1 -12.33 -34.86 -24.52
N ASP A 2 -13.17 -34.53 -23.53
CA ASP A 2 -14.59 -34.15 -23.78
C ASP A 2 -14.77 -32.84 -24.59
N LEU A 3 -13.90 -31.88 -24.44
CA LEU A 3 -14.01 -30.58 -25.14
C LEU A 3 -13.59 -30.66 -26.61
N LYS A 4 -12.62 -31.52 -26.95
CA LYS A 4 -12.24 -31.77 -28.35
C LYS A 4 -13.35 -32.47 -29.11
N ASN A 5 -14.13 -33.34 -28.46
CA ASN A 5 -15.28 -34.04 -29.06
C ASN A 5 -16.46 -33.09 -29.32
N GLN A 6 -16.49 -31.91 -28.67
CA GLN A 6 -17.50 -30.86 -28.90
C GLN A 6 -17.06 -29.83 -29.97
N GLY A 7 -15.95 -30.05 -30.66
CA GLY A 7 -15.44 -29.15 -31.69
C GLY A 7 -14.87 -27.83 -31.16
N LEU A 8 -14.62 -27.75 -29.84
CA LEU A 8 -14.04 -26.56 -29.22
C LEU A 8 -12.50 -26.61 -29.31
N SER A 9 -11.90 -25.59 -29.90
CA SER A 9 -10.47 -25.41 -29.92
C SER A 9 -10.08 -24.36 -28.87
N PHE A 10 -9.07 -24.68 -28.04
CA PHE A 10 -8.46 -23.70 -27.17
C PHE A 10 -7.44 -22.88 -27.95
N LEU A 11 -7.37 -21.60 -27.64
CA LEU A 11 -6.30 -20.72 -28.11
C LEU A 11 -4.96 -21.27 -27.57
N ASN A 12 -3.97 -21.34 -28.45
CA ASN A 12 -2.61 -21.66 -28.04
C ASN A 12 -2.03 -20.47 -27.27
N VAL A 13 -1.56 -20.71 -26.05
CA VAL A 13 -0.84 -19.71 -25.28
C VAL A 13 0.56 -19.59 -25.89
N ALA A 14 0.88 -18.43 -26.47
CA ALA A 14 2.22 -18.11 -26.96
C ALA A 14 3.19 -18.01 -25.76
N LYS A 15 4.49 -18.19 -26.06
CA LYS A 15 5.51 -17.94 -25.02
C LYS A 15 5.47 -16.47 -24.61
N PRO A 16 5.56 -16.18 -23.30
CA PRO A 16 5.61 -14.79 -22.84
C PRO A 16 6.82 -14.08 -23.40
N VAL A 17 6.59 -12.88 -23.92
CA VAL A 17 7.66 -12.00 -24.42
C VAL A 17 7.85 -10.89 -23.39
N PRO A 18 9.06 -10.71 -22.84
CA PRO A 18 9.31 -9.63 -21.88
C PRO A 18 9.22 -8.28 -22.59
N LEU A 19 8.49 -7.35 -21.98
CA LEU A 19 8.37 -5.98 -22.43
C LEU A 19 9.16 -5.08 -21.47
N PHE A 20 10.23 -4.45 -21.97
CA PHE A 20 11.09 -3.58 -21.18
C PHE A 20 10.74 -2.11 -21.43
N TYR A 21 10.61 -1.33 -20.37
CA TYR A 21 10.51 0.12 -20.44
C TYR A 21 11.74 0.76 -19.79
N GLN A 22 12.00 2.00 -20.14
CA GLN A 22 13.14 2.75 -19.61
C GLN A 22 12.67 4.01 -18.90
N LEU A 23 13.23 4.24 -17.73
CA LEU A 23 13.12 5.49 -16.99
C LEU A 23 14.13 6.49 -17.57
N ASN A 24 13.75 7.76 -17.67
CA ASN A 24 14.74 8.81 -17.88
C ASN A 24 15.47 9.14 -16.56
N GLU A 25 16.55 9.91 -16.60
CA GLU A 25 17.36 10.22 -15.41
C GLU A 25 16.56 10.85 -14.26
N LYS A 26 15.58 11.70 -14.56
CA LYS A 26 14.73 12.32 -13.56
C LYS A 26 13.80 11.29 -12.93
N GLU A 27 13.17 10.45 -13.74
CA GLU A 27 12.27 9.37 -13.31
C GLU A 27 13.02 8.36 -12.44
N ASP A 28 14.21 7.93 -12.89
CA ASP A 28 15.04 6.97 -12.17
C ASP A 28 15.48 7.51 -10.80
N LYS A 29 15.90 8.77 -10.73
CA LYS A 29 16.25 9.42 -9.48
C LYS A 29 15.07 9.46 -8.49
N ILE A 30 13.90 9.92 -8.94
CA ILE A 30 12.70 10.02 -8.10
C ILE A 30 12.23 8.63 -7.67
N PHE A 31 12.27 7.66 -8.57
CA PHE A 31 11.91 6.26 -8.29
C PHE A 31 12.82 5.68 -7.20
N THR A 32 14.13 5.80 -7.36
CA THR A 32 15.12 5.28 -6.40
C THR A 32 15.01 5.96 -5.04
N GLU A 33 14.85 7.29 -5.00
CA GLU A 33 14.65 8.04 -3.77
C GLU A 33 13.35 7.61 -3.07
N THR A 34 12.26 7.43 -3.81
CA THR A 34 10.98 6.96 -3.27
C THR A 34 11.08 5.57 -2.66
N ILE A 35 11.77 4.64 -3.34
CA ILE A 35 12.04 3.30 -2.77
C ILE A 35 12.81 3.40 -1.46
N GLY A 36 13.83 4.26 -1.40
CA GLY A 36 14.62 4.51 -0.19
C GLY A 36 13.73 4.98 0.98
N LEU A 37 12.88 5.99 0.75
CA LEU A 37 11.95 6.50 1.76
C LEU A 37 10.99 5.41 2.24
N ILE A 38 10.33 4.71 1.33
CA ILE A 38 9.38 3.65 1.66
C ILE A 38 10.06 2.49 2.41
N ALA A 39 11.26 2.11 2.01
CA ALA A 39 11.94 0.94 2.55
C ALA A 39 12.61 1.19 3.90
N SER A 40 13.17 2.39 4.13
CA SER A 40 14.07 2.64 5.24
C SER A 40 13.52 3.64 6.26
N GLU A 41 12.75 4.64 5.81
CA GLU A 41 12.34 5.76 6.67
C GLU A 41 10.91 5.57 7.22
N PHE A 42 10.01 4.92 6.45
CA PHE A 42 8.61 4.80 6.81
C PHE A 42 8.41 3.76 7.92
N THR A 43 7.77 4.16 9.03
CA THR A 43 7.56 3.29 10.21
C THR A 43 6.30 2.43 10.11
N TYR A 44 5.31 2.87 9.32
CA TYR A 44 3.99 2.24 9.21
C TYR A 44 3.22 2.21 10.54
N ALA A 45 3.43 3.19 11.41
CA ALA A 45 2.89 3.25 12.77
C ALA A 45 1.36 3.08 12.82
N ARG A 46 0.63 3.70 11.88
CA ARG A 46 -0.84 3.56 11.77
C ARG A 46 -1.31 2.11 11.70
N TYR A 47 -0.52 1.22 11.09
CA TYR A 47 -0.88 -0.18 10.87
C TYR A 47 -0.45 -1.11 12.01
N MET A 48 0.27 -0.56 12.99
CA MET A 48 0.81 -1.30 14.13
C MET A 48 0.53 -0.60 15.47
N PRO A 49 -0.65 0.00 15.72
CA PRO A 49 -0.89 0.82 16.91
C PRO A 49 -0.61 0.06 18.21
N MET A 50 -0.94 -1.22 18.30
CA MET A 50 -0.76 -1.99 19.54
C MET A 50 0.71 -2.26 19.89
N THR A 51 1.66 -2.00 18.99
CA THR A 51 3.09 -2.00 19.34
C THR A 51 3.50 -0.83 20.23
N TYR A 52 2.67 0.21 20.30
CA TYR A 52 2.84 1.41 21.14
C TYR A 52 1.93 1.42 22.37
N TYR A 53 1.07 0.39 22.52
CA TYR A 53 0.14 0.29 23.64
C TYR A 53 0.88 -0.05 24.93
N THR A 54 0.55 0.63 26.04
CA THR A 54 1.22 0.47 27.34
C THR A 54 0.57 -0.60 28.22
N GLY A 55 -0.64 -1.06 27.88
CA GLY A 55 -1.32 -2.14 28.60
C GLY A 55 -0.91 -3.52 28.13
N GLU A 56 -1.50 -4.53 28.77
CA GLU A 56 -1.32 -5.92 28.32
C GLU A 56 -2.11 -6.18 27.04
N PHE A 57 -1.46 -6.84 26.09
CA PHE A 57 -2.07 -7.20 24.81
C PHE A 57 -1.51 -8.53 24.30
N ASP A 58 -2.30 -9.26 23.50
CA ASP A 58 -1.89 -10.55 22.97
C ASP A 58 -0.72 -10.39 22.00
N GLN A 59 0.36 -11.16 22.25
CA GLN A 59 1.55 -11.15 21.44
C GLN A 59 1.29 -11.60 20.00
N SER A 60 0.32 -12.49 19.77
CA SER A 60 -0.07 -12.93 18.44
C SER A 60 -0.72 -11.80 17.62
N GLU A 61 -1.52 -10.96 18.26
CA GLU A 61 -2.14 -9.79 17.62
C GLU A 61 -1.09 -8.70 17.33
N ILE A 62 -0.15 -8.45 18.25
CA ILE A 62 0.99 -7.54 17.99
C ILE A 62 1.80 -8.02 16.79
N GLN A 63 2.09 -9.32 16.70
CA GLN A 63 2.79 -9.87 15.56
C GLN A 63 1.99 -9.75 14.25
N GLY A 64 0.68 -9.92 14.32
CA GLY A 64 -0.24 -9.69 13.20
C GLY A 64 -0.16 -8.25 12.67
N GLN A 65 -0.15 -7.26 13.56
CA GLN A 65 -0.01 -5.85 13.18
C GLN A 65 1.37 -5.53 12.59
N LYS A 66 2.45 -6.08 13.15
CA LYS A 66 3.80 -5.94 12.55
C LYS A 66 3.86 -6.52 11.13
N ASN A 67 3.20 -7.65 10.90
CA ASN A 67 3.10 -8.23 9.57
C ASN A 67 2.28 -7.33 8.63
N MET A 68 1.21 -6.68 9.13
CA MET A 68 0.44 -5.70 8.38
C MET A 68 1.30 -4.50 7.96
N GLY A 69 2.08 -3.91 8.86
CA GLY A 69 3.00 -2.82 8.52
C GLY A 69 3.99 -3.21 7.41
N ARG A 70 4.61 -4.40 7.53
CA ARG A 70 5.52 -4.94 6.49
C ARG A 70 4.82 -5.13 5.16
N PHE A 71 3.58 -5.59 5.22
CA PHE A 71 2.78 -5.82 4.05
C PHE A 71 2.43 -4.51 3.33
N MET A 72 2.02 -3.46 4.06
CA MET A 72 1.73 -2.14 3.47
C MET A 72 2.96 -1.53 2.78
N LYS A 73 4.17 -1.82 3.30
CA LYS A 73 5.43 -1.49 2.63
C LYS A 73 5.53 -2.15 1.24
N ILE A 74 5.31 -3.47 1.19
CA ILE A 74 5.38 -4.23 -0.06
C ILE A 74 4.33 -3.72 -1.05
N LEU A 75 3.12 -3.40 -0.56
CA LEU A 75 2.04 -2.87 -1.38
C LEU A 75 2.45 -1.55 -2.06
N LEU A 76 2.98 -0.59 -1.32
CA LEU A 76 3.41 0.69 -1.90
C LEU A 76 4.49 0.50 -2.97
N VAL A 77 5.47 -0.38 -2.72
CA VAL A 77 6.52 -0.70 -3.70
C VAL A 77 5.91 -1.33 -4.96
N LYS A 78 5.06 -2.35 -4.80
CA LYS A 78 4.37 -2.98 -5.93
C LYS A 78 3.53 -1.98 -6.73
N ARG A 79 2.88 -1.03 -6.07
CA ARG A 79 2.12 0.02 -6.75
C ARG A 79 3.02 0.92 -7.58
N LEU A 80 4.17 1.32 -7.02
CA LEU A 80 5.16 2.12 -7.73
C LEU A 80 5.70 1.39 -8.98
N GLU A 81 5.99 0.09 -8.84
CA GLU A 81 6.44 -0.75 -9.95
C GLU A 81 5.34 -1.01 -10.99
N SER A 82 4.08 -1.00 -10.58
CA SER A 82 2.96 -1.28 -11.48
C SER A 82 2.60 -0.10 -12.36
N SER A 83 2.32 1.07 -11.77
CA SER A 83 1.92 2.29 -12.47
C SER A 83 2.16 3.51 -11.61
N PHE A 84 2.75 4.55 -12.18
CA PHE A 84 2.98 5.83 -11.51
C PHE A 84 1.66 6.51 -11.13
N HIS A 85 0.64 6.37 -11.97
CA HIS A 85 -0.70 6.90 -11.67
C HIS A 85 -1.31 6.19 -10.45
N ALA A 86 -1.32 4.85 -10.44
CA ALA A 86 -1.85 4.07 -9.33
C ALA A 86 -1.09 4.31 -8.03
N PHE A 87 0.23 4.50 -8.12
CA PHE A 87 1.07 4.85 -6.98
C PHE A 87 0.69 6.21 -6.39
N LYS A 88 0.59 7.27 -7.21
CA LYS A 88 0.18 8.61 -6.74
C LYS A 88 -1.17 8.59 -6.02
N GLN A 89 -2.15 7.87 -6.58
CA GLN A 89 -3.46 7.70 -5.92
C GLN A 89 -3.34 6.94 -4.58
N SER A 90 -2.45 5.97 -4.50
CA SER A 90 -2.23 5.24 -3.24
C SER A 90 -1.60 6.13 -2.18
N VAL A 91 -0.60 6.96 -2.56
CA VAL A 91 0.01 7.94 -1.66
C VAL A 91 -1.04 8.92 -1.13
N ASP A 92 -1.91 9.45 -1.99
CA ASP A 92 -2.99 10.35 -1.57
C ASP A 92 -3.96 9.69 -0.58
N ARG A 93 -4.35 8.43 -0.83
CA ARG A 93 -5.20 7.67 0.11
C ARG A 93 -4.50 7.43 1.45
N PHE A 94 -3.22 7.03 1.42
CA PHE A 94 -2.44 6.86 2.64
C PHE A 94 -2.37 8.14 3.44
N LEU A 95 -2.05 9.26 2.81
CA LEU A 95 -1.98 10.56 3.45
C LEU A 95 -3.29 10.92 4.14
N ASN A 96 -4.41 10.84 3.42
CA ASN A 96 -5.74 11.10 3.99
C ASN A 96 -6.04 10.21 5.21
N THR A 97 -5.70 8.92 5.15
CA THR A 97 -5.94 8.01 6.27
C THR A 97 -5.04 8.31 7.47
N TYR A 98 -3.80 8.76 7.27
CA TYR A 98 -2.93 9.22 8.35
C TYR A 98 -3.47 10.50 8.99
N GLU A 99 -3.94 11.46 8.22
CA GLU A 99 -4.54 12.71 8.71
C GLU A 99 -5.77 12.43 9.58
N ILE A 100 -6.69 11.56 9.13
CA ILE A 100 -7.85 11.15 9.91
C ILE A 100 -7.41 10.47 11.21
N PHE A 101 -6.44 9.55 11.14
CA PHE A 101 -5.99 8.80 12.32
C PHE A 101 -5.30 9.71 13.35
N ILE A 102 -4.44 10.63 12.92
CA ILE A 102 -3.79 11.63 13.79
C ILE A 102 -4.84 12.54 14.44
N LYS A 103 -5.86 12.96 13.68
CA LYS A 103 -6.97 13.76 14.23
C LYS A 103 -7.71 12.99 15.32
N GLU A 104 -8.03 11.72 15.09
CA GLU A 104 -8.71 10.88 16.11
C GLU A 104 -7.81 10.65 17.33
N PHE A 105 -6.52 10.41 17.13
CA PHE A 105 -5.56 10.31 18.23
C PHE A 105 -5.54 11.59 19.09
N ASN A 106 -5.53 12.75 18.48
CA ASN A 106 -5.57 14.03 19.18
C ASN A 106 -6.90 14.27 19.93
N ASN A 107 -8.00 13.63 19.46
CA ASN A 107 -9.28 13.57 20.18
C ASN A 107 -9.28 12.53 21.31
N GLY A 108 -8.17 11.86 21.55
CA GLY A 108 -8.02 10.82 22.57
C GLY A 108 -8.51 9.43 22.15
N ASN A 109 -8.72 9.18 20.86
CA ASN A 109 -9.22 7.92 20.32
C ASN A 109 -8.16 7.21 19.47
N VAL A 110 -7.98 5.91 19.72
CA VAL A 110 -7.24 5.00 18.84
C VAL A 110 -8.15 3.87 18.43
N TYR A 111 -8.36 3.70 17.14
CA TYR A 111 -9.18 2.63 16.60
C TYR A 111 -8.30 1.55 15.99
N THR A 112 -8.53 0.28 16.40
CA THR A 112 -7.78 -0.87 15.89
C THR A 112 -8.73 -1.93 15.37
N SER A 113 -8.34 -2.66 14.33
CA SER A 113 -9.07 -3.79 13.80
C SER A 113 -8.46 -5.11 14.29
N LYS A 114 -9.30 -6.01 14.84
CA LYS A 114 -8.84 -7.32 15.34
C LYS A 114 -8.95 -8.46 14.30
N LYS A 115 -9.77 -8.35 13.27
CA LYS A 115 -10.31 -9.55 12.61
C LYS A 115 -9.86 -9.80 11.16
N HIS A 116 -9.13 -8.92 10.49
CA HIS A 116 -9.04 -9.01 9.04
C HIS A 116 -7.65 -9.14 8.40
N THR A 117 -6.63 -9.47 9.17
CA THR A 117 -5.29 -9.72 8.60
C THR A 117 -5.34 -10.75 7.45
N SER A 118 -6.10 -11.84 7.63
CA SER A 118 -6.24 -12.89 6.60
C SER A 118 -7.04 -12.45 5.38
N LYS A 119 -8.11 -11.66 5.55
CA LYS A 119 -8.91 -11.14 4.43
C LYS A 119 -8.17 -10.07 3.65
N VAL A 120 -7.38 -9.24 4.31
CA VAL A 120 -6.51 -8.27 3.66
C VAL A 120 -5.56 -8.97 2.68
N PHE A 121 -4.94 -10.08 3.07
CA PHE A 121 -4.09 -10.86 2.17
C PHE A 121 -4.84 -11.38 0.93
N GLN A 122 -6.08 -11.87 1.08
CA GLN A 122 -6.88 -12.35 -0.04
C GLN A 122 -7.26 -11.24 -1.05
N PHE A 123 -7.62 -10.03 -0.56
CA PHE A 123 -7.95 -8.93 -1.46
C PHE A 123 -6.74 -8.39 -2.21
N LEU A 124 -5.58 -8.53 -1.66
CA LEU A 124 -4.33 -8.07 -2.23
C LEU A 124 -3.77 -9.04 -3.28
N GLU A 125 -4.00 -10.34 -3.10
CA GLU A 125 -3.73 -11.34 -4.15
C GLU A 125 -4.58 -11.08 -5.41
N ASN A 126 -5.74 -10.43 -5.24
CA ASN A 126 -6.67 -10.10 -6.33
C ASN A 126 -6.55 -8.65 -6.84
N ASP A 127 -5.49 -7.90 -6.46
CA ASP A 127 -5.29 -6.49 -6.83
C ASP A 127 -6.48 -5.53 -6.47
N ASP A 128 -7.36 -5.93 -5.53
CA ASP A 128 -8.51 -5.13 -5.11
C ASP A 128 -8.18 -4.23 -3.90
N ASP A 129 -7.40 -3.19 -4.15
CA ASP A 129 -7.02 -2.21 -3.12
C ASP A 129 -8.20 -1.46 -2.54
N GLY A 130 -9.25 -1.26 -3.33
CA GLY A 130 -10.47 -0.62 -2.87
C GLY A 130 -11.18 -1.46 -1.80
N ALA A 131 -11.13 -2.79 -1.92
CA ALA A 131 -11.66 -3.70 -0.91
C ALA A 131 -10.79 -3.74 0.35
N VAL A 132 -9.46 -3.68 0.20
CA VAL A 132 -8.54 -3.58 1.36
C VAL A 132 -8.83 -2.33 2.17
N GLN A 133 -8.95 -1.18 1.52
CA GLN A 133 -9.22 0.07 2.23
C GLN A 133 -10.60 0.03 2.89
N ARG A 134 -11.64 -0.46 2.20
CA ARG A 134 -12.99 -0.64 2.80
C ARG A 134 -12.96 -1.57 4.00
N LEU A 135 -12.20 -2.67 3.96
CA LEU A 135 -12.06 -3.56 5.11
C LEU A 135 -11.40 -2.90 6.32
N ILE A 136 -10.42 -2.05 6.07
CA ILE A 136 -9.76 -1.28 7.14
C ILE A 136 -10.73 -0.25 7.71
N ASP A 137 -11.60 0.33 6.88
CA ASP A 137 -12.52 1.41 7.25
C ASP A 137 -13.87 0.88 7.81
N ASP A 138 -14.38 -0.27 7.31
CA ASP A 138 -15.69 -0.86 7.68
C ASP A 138 -15.63 -1.77 8.91
N ASP A 139 -14.42 -2.08 9.40
CA ASP A 139 -14.30 -2.99 10.52
C ASP A 139 -14.78 -2.34 11.82
N LYS A 140 -15.48 -3.12 12.65
CA LYS A 140 -15.84 -2.75 14.03
C LYS A 140 -14.56 -2.57 14.83
N ALA A 141 -13.94 -1.40 14.65
CA ALA A 141 -12.72 -1.04 15.32
C ALA A 141 -12.96 -1.01 16.83
N GLU A 142 -12.13 -1.71 17.59
CA GLU A 142 -12.07 -1.50 19.02
C GLU A 142 -11.45 -0.13 19.29
N ARG A 143 -12.12 0.63 20.16
CA ARG A 143 -11.64 1.93 20.58
C ARG A 143 -10.82 1.81 21.85
N TYR A 144 -9.63 2.39 21.82
CA TYR A 144 -8.74 2.55 22.97
C TYR A 144 -8.58 4.02 23.32
N ASP A 145 -8.32 4.33 24.59
CA ASP A 145 -7.95 5.70 25.02
C ASP A 145 -6.50 5.99 24.55
N GLY A 146 -6.32 7.10 23.85
CA GLY A 146 -5.00 7.54 23.37
C GLY A 146 -3.94 7.73 24.45
N LYS A 147 -4.36 7.95 25.72
CA LYS A 147 -3.46 8.04 26.88
C LYS A 147 -2.72 6.73 27.20
N ASN A 148 -3.25 5.61 26.72
CA ASN A 148 -2.65 4.29 26.90
C ASN A 148 -1.60 3.95 25.83
N PHE A 149 -1.19 4.93 25.04
CA PHE A 149 -0.15 4.77 24.01
C PHE A 149 1.09 5.61 24.37
N THR A 150 2.26 5.11 24.00
CA THR A 150 3.50 5.82 24.23
C THR A 150 3.57 7.09 23.38
N LYS A 151 4.39 8.08 23.79
CA LYS A 151 4.57 9.35 23.06
C LYS A 151 5.18 9.16 21.67
N GLU A 152 5.94 8.09 21.51
CA GLU A 152 6.55 7.72 20.25
C GLU A 152 5.49 7.45 19.17
N PHE A 153 4.29 6.99 19.55
CA PHE A 153 3.23 6.69 18.59
C PHE A 153 2.81 7.91 17.77
N LEU A 154 2.51 9.03 18.44
CA LEU A 154 2.15 10.27 17.72
C LEU A 154 3.31 10.77 16.87
N ARG A 155 4.53 10.76 17.43
CA ARG A 155 5.74 11.16 16.71
C ARG A 155 5.92 10.35 15.42
N ASP A 156 5.77 9.03 15.50
CA ASP A 156 5.96 8.14 14.36
C ASP A 156 4.82 8.27 13.33
N LEU A 157 3.58 8.55 13.78
CA LEU A 157 2.47 8.88 12.89
C LEU A 157 2.71 10.19 12.12
N GLU A 158 3.19 11.22 12.81
CA GLU A 158 3.51 12.51 12.19
C GLU A 158 4.69 12.39 11.24
N HIS A 159 5.71 11.64 11.60
CA HIS A 159 6.85 11.32 10.75
C HIS A 159 6.40 10.62 9.45
N ASP A 160 5.60 9.57 9.55
CA ASP A 160 5.05 8.86 8.40
C ASP A 160 4.22 9.78 7.48
N ARG A 161 3.40 10.67 8.07
CA ARG A 161 2.64 11.67 7.31
C ARG A 161 3.56 12.62 6.54
N GLU A 162 4.62 13.15 7.15
CA GLU A 162 5.59 14.04 6.50
C GLU A 162 6.33 13.33 5.37
N LEU A 163 6.66 12.04 5.53
CA LEU A 163 7.24 11.24 4.44
C LEU A 163 6.27 11.09 3.26
N LEU A 164 4.98 10.87 3.53
CA LEU A 164 3.97 10.80 2.47
C LEU A 164 3.82 12.15 1.73
N ILE A 165 3.88 13.27 2.44
CA ILE A 165 3.89 14.61 1.84
C ILE A 165 5.14 14.78 0.97
N THR A 166 6.30 14.39 1.47
CA THR A 166 7.57 14.44 0.71
C THR A 166 7.49 13.62 -0.57
N ILE A 167 7.01 12.37 -0.47
CA ILE A 167 6.80 11.50 -1.64
C ILE A 167 5.82 12.16 -2.62
N LYS A 168 4.70 12.68 -2.14
CA LYS A 168 3.71 13.37 -2.98
C LYS A 168 4.33 14.55 -3.74
N GLU A 169 5.14 15.37 -3.10
CA GLU A 169 5.81 16.51 -3.76
C GLU A 169 6.89 16.05 -4.75
N LEU A 170 7.66 14.98 -4.46
CA LEU A 170 8.61 14.37 -5.41
C LEU A 170 7.92 13.95 -6.72
N TRP A 171 6.69 13.41 -6.62
CA TRP A 171 5.91 12.93 -7.76
C TRP A 171 5.05 14.00 -8.43
N LYS A 172 5.08 15.23 -7.93
CA LYS A 172 4.35 16.34 -8.52
C LYS A 172 4.90 16.68 -9.91
N GLY A 173 4.01 16.75 -10.90
CA GLY A 173 4.40 17.01 -12.29
C GLY A 173 5.09 15.84 -12.99
N MET A 174 5.06 14.63 -12.42
CA MET A 174 5.44 13.40 -13.09
C MET A 174 4.20 12.81 -13.77
N ASP A 175 3.93 13.26 -15.01
CA ASP A 175 2.73 12.86 -15.76
C ASP A 175 3.01 11.74 -16.77
N ARG A 176 4.28 11.51 -17.08
CA ARG A 176 4.70 10.40 -17.93
C ARG A 176 4.72 9.11 -17.13
N ASP A 177 4.03 8.07 -17.61
CA ASP A 177 4.13 6.69 -17.12
C ASP A 177 4.81 5.84 -18.21
N PRO A 178 6.12 5.57 -18.12
CA PRO A 178 6.88 4.91 -19.18
C PRO A 178 6.40 3.48 -19.44
N LYS A 179 5.93 2.78 -18.40
CA LYS A 179 5.38 1.43 -18.52
C LYS A 179 4.08 1.42 -19.35
N LEU A 180 3.17 2.36 -19.05
CA LEU A 180 1.93 2.51 -19.80
C LEU A 180 2.19 2.88 -21.26
N LEU A 181 3.12 3.82 -21.53
CA LEU A 181 3.45 4.24 -22.88
C LEU A 181 4.02 3.09 -23.71
N THR A 182 4.97 2.34 -23.15
CA THR A 182 5.56 1.17 -23.81
C THR A 182 4.51 0.10 -24.10
N PHE A 183 3.55 -0.10 -23.19
CA PHE A 183 2.45 -1.05 -23.39
C PHE A 183 1.50 -0.61 -24.52
N ILE A 184 1.13 0.68 -24.56
CA ILE A 184 0.28 1.24 -25.63
C ILE A 184 0.99 1.16 -26.99
N GLU A 185 2.28 1.45 -27.05
CA GLU A 185 3.09 1.35 -28.26
C GLU A 185 3.09 -0.08 -28.81
N GLN A 186 3.29 -1.08 -27.94
CA GLN A 186 3.23 -2.48 -28.32
C GLN A 186 1.88 -2.88 -28.90
N LEU A 187 0.78 -2.46 -28.26
CA LEU A 187 -0.57 -2.75 -28.75
C LEU A 187 -0.89 -2.07 -30.09
N SER A 188 -0.19 -1.01 -30.44
CA SER A 188 -0.40 -0.25 -31.68
C SER A 188 0.41 -0.82 -32.86
N THR A 189 1.37 -1.70 -32.58
CA THR A 189 2.27 -2.31 -33.59
C THR A 189 1.87 -3.74 -33.98
N ASP A 190 0.93 -4.37 -33.26
CA ASP A 190 0.30 -5.65 -33.56
C ASP A 190 -1.04 -5.45 -34.31
#